data_1ffe6d83c763a9a64c6c2f4046b40850
#
_entry.id   1ffe6d83c763a9a64c6c2f4046b40850
#
_cell.length_a   1.000
_cell.length_b   1.000
_cell.length_c   1.000
_cell.angle_alpha   90.00
_cell.angle_beta   90.00
_cell.angle_gamma   90.00
#
_symmetry.space_group_name_H-M   'P 1'
#
loop_
_entity.id
_entity.type
_entity.pdbx_description
1 polymer ?
#
loop_
_entity_poly.entity_id
_entity_poly.type
_entity_poly.pdbx_seq_one_letter_code
_entity_poly.pdbx_strand_id
1 'polypeptide(L)'
;MEADKLAKKATEHPTIETAAPHNIDDIYNIIKIKALEEWKTIWKHTHQNSHHTEINPQPTRHSTFHNKNRKKEVISRLRLNCTLLNANLKVYKKHNTGLCTTCHEPETVKHFLTSCRTRTSLHEQIRKELKQEICDIGSILGNPKCQDLIFQWI
;
A
#
# COMPACT_ATOMS: atom_id res chain seq x y z
N MET A 1 23.72 21.28 -39.41
CA MET A 1 22.89 20.87 -40.58
C MET A 1 23.16 19.44 -41.08
N GLU A 2 24.40 18.92 -40.98
CA GLU A 2 24.75 17.58 -41.48
C GLU A 2 24.29 16.46 -40.55
N ALA A 3 24.37 16.65 -39.21
CA ALA A 3 23.91 15.70 -38.21
C ALA A 3 22.38 15.48 -38.27
N ASP A 4 21.60 16.52 -38.56
CA ASP A 4 20.14 16.42 -38.66
C ASP A 4 19.71 15.63 -39.94
N LYS A 5 20.47 15.77 -41.03
CA LYS A 5 20.24 14.98 -42.24
C LYS A 5 20.59 13.51 -42.05
N LEU A 6 21.64 13.20 -41.28
CA LEU A 6 22.03 11.83 -40.95
C LEU A 6 21.01 11.16 -40.01
N ALA A 7 20.51 11.90 -39.06
CA ALA A 7 19.47 11.42 -38.15
C ALA A 7 18.16 11.09 -38.89
N LYS A 8 17.71 11.98 -39.80
CA LYS A 8 16.55 11.72 -40.68
C LYS A 8 16.76 10.50 -41.57
N LYS A 9 17.95 10.38 -42.18
CA LYS A 9 18.27 9.25 -43.04
C LYS A 9 18.29 7.91 -42.27
N ALA A 10 18.70 7.91 -41.00
CA ALA A 10 18.68 6.74 -40.13
C ALA A 10 17.25 6.29 -39.79
N THR A 11 16.29 7.20 -39.69
CA THR A 11 14.87 6.83 -39.42
C THR A 11 14.13 6.27 -40.66
N GLU A 12 14.68 6.49 -41.87
CA GLU A 12 14.12 5.98 -43.13
C GLU A 12 14.63 4.57 -43.49
N HIS A 13 15.59 4.03 -42.75
CA HIS A 13 16.13 2.69 -42.99
C HIS A 13 15.15 1.61 -42.53
N PRO A 14 14.72 0.69 -43.41
CA PRO A 14 13.74 -0.35 -43.07
C PRO A 14 14.29 -1.46 -42.18
N THR A 15 15.59 -1.51 -41.96
CA THR A 15 16.26 -2.47 -41.07
C THR A 15 17.05 -1.72 -40.02
N ILE A 16 16.55 -1.80 -38.76
CA ILE A 16 17.34 -1.43 -37.59
C ILE A 16 18.39 -2.52 -37.43
N GLU A 17 19.65 -2.24 -37.70
CA GLU A 17 20.74 -3.12 -37.30
C GLU A 17 20.77 -3.18 -35.78
N THR A 18 20.25 -4.26 -35.24
CA THR A 18 20.17 -4.55 -33.77
C THR A 18 21.52 -4.85 -33.14
N ALA A 19 22.63 -4.51 -33.79
CA ALA A 19 23.97 -4.80 -33.33
C ALA A 19 24.63 -3.68 -32.50
N ALA A 20 23.91 -2.61 -32.15
CA ALA A 20 24.44 -1.68 -31.15
C ALA A 20 24.49 -2.37 -29.78
N PRO A 21 25.64 -2.41 -29.11
CA PRO A 21 25.69 -2.97 -27.74
C PRO A 21 24.69 -2.18 -26.89
N HIS A 22 23.71 -2.91 -26.32
CA HIS A 22 22.75 -2.30 -25.41
C HIS A 22 23.51 -1.55 -24.32
N ASN A 23 23.12 -0.31 -24.07
CA ASN A 23 23.66 0.43 -22.94
C ASN A 23 23.33 -0.35 -21.67
N ILE A 24 24.27 -0.41 -20.74
CA ILE A 24 24.11 -1.13 -19.48
C ILE A 24 22.85 -0.66 -18.73
N ASP A 25 22.52 0.61 -18.86
CA ASP A 25 21.29 1.20 -18.28
C ASP A 25 20.01 0.64 -18.92
N ASP A 26 20.02 0.34 -20.21
CA ASP A 26 18.88 -0.28 -20.90
C ASP A 26 18.67 -1.72 -20.43
N ILE A 27 19.76 -2.47 -20.24
CA ILE A 27 19.72 -3.83 -19.68
C ILE A 27 19.16 -3.78 -18.25
N TYR A 28 19.62 -2.85 -17.42
CA TYR A 28 19.11 -2.65 -16.07
C TYR A 28 17.62 -2.32 -16.07
N ASN A 29 17.16 -1.46 -16.95
CA ASN A 29 15.76 -1.10 -17.07
C ASN A 29 14.89 -2.29 -17.50
N ILE A 30 15.33 -3.09 -18.46
CA ILE A 30 14.64 -4.31 -18.90
C ILE A 30 14.52 -5.32 -17.75
N ILE A 31 15.61 -5.57 -17.03
CA ILE A 31 15.62 -6.48 -15.88
C ILE A 31 14.66 -5.97 -14.79
N LYS A 32 14.70 -4.68 -14.48
CA LYS A 32 13.83 -4.05 -13.49
C LYS A 32 12.35 -4.16 -13.86
N ILE A 33 12.00 -3.93 -15.12
CA ILE A 33 10.62 -4.06 -15.59
C ILE A 33 10.15 -5.51 -15.45
N LYS A 34 10.91 -6.47 -15.95
CA LYS A 34 10.57 -7.90 -15.86
C LYS A 34 10.43 -8.36 -14.40
N ALA A 35 11.36 -7.98 -13.53
CA ALA A 35 11.30 -8.30 -12.12
C ALA A 35 10.06 -7.71 -11.43
N LEU A 36 9.65 -6.49 -11.78
CA LEU A 36 8.44 -5.87 -11.27
C LEU A 36 7.16 -6.57 -11.77
N GLU A 37 7.12 -7.02 -13.01
CA GLU A 37 5.99 -7.75 -13.59
C GLU A 37 5.83 -9.12 -12.92
N GLU A 38 6.93 -9.84 -12.76
CA GLU A 38 6.95 -11.14 -12.07
C GLU A 38 6.54 -10.96 -10.60
N TRP A 39 7.07 -9.95 -9.91
CA TRP A 39 6.68 -9.65 -8.53
C TRP A 39 5.20 -9.32 -8.40
N LYS A 40 4.61 -8.55 -9.32
CA LYS A 40 3.16 -8.27 -9.34
C LYS A 40 2.34 -9.55 -9.51
N THR A 41 2.82 -10.46 -10.34
CA THR A 41 2.16 -11.74 -10.55
C THR A 41 2.19 -12.61 -9.31
N ILE A 42 3.36 -12.77 -8.69
CA ILE A 42 3.54 -13.50 -7.43
C ILE A 42 2.67 -12.87 -6.33
N TRP A 43 2.68 -11.53 -6.22
CA TRP A 43 1.89 -10.81 -5.22
C TRP A 43 0.40 -11.12 -5.31
N LYS A 44 -0.16 -11.09 -6.52
CA LYS A 44 -1.58 -11.40 -6.76
C LYS A 44 -1.93 -12.83 -6.33
N HIS A 45 -1.04 -13.79 -6.60
CA HIS A 45 -1.31 -15.20 -6.29
C HIS A 45 -1.11 -15.55 -4.81
N THR A 46 -0.10 -14.98 -4.18
CA THR A 46 0.30 -15.36 -2.82
C THR A 46 -0.56 -14.69 -1.73
N HIS A 47 -1.06 -13.51 -2.00
CA HIS A 47 -1.70 -12.67 -0.97
C HIS A 47 -3.18 -12.36 -1.26
N GLN A 48 -3.86 -13.20 -2.04
CA GLN A 48 -5.29 -13.03 -2.32
C GLN A 48 -6.10 -12.93 -1.02
N ASN A 49 -6.93 -11.86 -0.92
CA ASN A 49 -7.81 -11.61 0.22
C ASN A 49 -7.10 -11.41 1.59
N SER A 50 -5.81 -11.09 1.60
CA SER A 50 -5.13 -10.77 2.85
C SER A 50 -5.36 -9.31 3.22
N HIS A 51 -5.33 -9.00 4.52
CA HIS A 51 -5.37 -7.62 5.02
C HIS A 51 -4.30 -6.73 4.35
N HIS A 52 -3.13 -7.29 4.04
CA HIS A 52 -2.05 -6.56 3.40
C HIS A 52 -2.35 -6.17 1.95
N THR A 53 -3.03 -7.02 1.18
CA THR A 53 -3.47 -6.70 -0.19
C THR A 53 -4.63 -5.72 -0.24
N GLU A 54 -5.47 -5.69 0.80
CA GLU A 54 -6.52 -4.67 0.94
C GLU A 54 -5.88 -3.26 1.10
N ILE A 55 -4.76 -3.16 1.82
CA ILE A 55 -4.03 -1.89 2.02
C ILE A 55 -3.13 -1.56 0.83
N ASN A 56 -2.46 -2.55 0.29
CA ASN A 56 -1.51 -2.39 -0.82
C ASN A 56 -1.87 -3.35 -1.95
N PRO A 57 -2.80 -2.99 -2.84
CA PRO A 57 -3.22 -3.86 -3.94
C PRO A 57 -2.10 -4.15 -4.95
N GLN A 58 -1.06 -3.33 -4.95
CA GLN A 58 0.13 -3.52 -5.78
C GLN A 58 1.41 -3.46 -4.93
N PRO A 59 2.44 -4.28 -5.25
CA PRO A 59 3.72 -4.18 -4.58
C PRO A 59 4.37 -2.84 -4.89
N THR A 60 4.57 -2.02 -3.86
CA THR A 60 5.23 -0.72 -3.97
C THR A 60 6.40 -0.68 -3.01
N ARG A 61 7.50 -0.04 -3.43
CA ARG A 61 8.61 0.24 -2.52
C ARG A 61 8.17 1.35 -1.56
N HIS A 62 7.90 1.01 -0.31
CA HIS A 62 7.71 2.00 0.74
C HIS A 62 9.06 2.35 1.36
N SER A 63 9.57 3.54 1.03
CA SER A 63 10.90 4.02 1.46
C SER A 63 10.94 4.61 2.88
N THR A 64 9.88 4.57 3.66
CA THR A 64 9.69 5.55 4.74
C THR A 64 9.77 5.01 6.18
N PHE A 65 10.28 3.81 6.40
CA PHE A 65 10.32 3.25 7.77
C PHE A 65 11.60 3.52 8.57
N HIS A 66 12.47 4.42 8.12
CA HIS A 66 13.79 4.61 8.74
C HIS A 66 13.83 5.44 10.04
N ASN A 67 12.74 6.08 10.45
CA ASN A 67 12.71 6.84 11.70
C ASN A 67 11.85 6.13 12.75
N LYS A 68 12.47 5.78 13.89
CA LYS A 68 11.82 5.24 15.09
C LYS A 68 10.91 6.32 15.72
N ASN A 69 9.70 6.43 15.22
CA ASN A 69 8.67 7.30 15.78
C ASN A 69 7.47 6.42 16.18
N ARG A 70 6.97 6.58 17.42
CA ARG A 70 5.83 5.86 17.95
C ARG A 70 4.61 5.88 17.03
N LYS A 71 4.35 7.02 16.37
CA LYS A 71 3.27 7.14 15.38
C LYS A 71 3.47 6.16 14.22
N LYS A 72 4.67 6.11 13.64
CA LYS A 72 4.98 5.19 12.53
C LYS A 72 4.89 3.73 12.95
N GLU A 73 5.27 3.42 14.18
CA GLU A 73 5.13 2.07 14.74
C GLU A 73 3.66 1.66 14.81
N VAL A 74 2.79 2.51 15.34
CA VAL A 74 1.34 2.26 15.42
C VAL A 74 0.74 2.05 14.03
N ILE A 75 1.04 2.92 13.08
CA ILE A 75 0.55 2.79 11.70
C ILE A 75 1.08 1.52 11.03
N SER A 76 2.34 1.15 11.27
CA SER A 76 2.90 -0.10 10.76
C SER A 76 2.19 -1.32 11.33
N ARG A 77 1.88 -1.32 12.64
CA ARG A 77 1.11 -2.39 13.28
C ARG A 77 -0.29 -2.51 12.69
N LEU A 78 -0.96 -1.38 12.42
CA LEU A 78 -2.27 -1.38 11.74
C LEU A 78 -2.18 -1.96 10.33
N ARG A 79 -1.15 -1.60 9.55
CA ARG A 79 -0.91 -2.12 8.19
C ARG A 79 -0.59 -3.61 8.18
N LEU A 80 0.16 -4.08 9.16
CA LEU A 80 0.54 -5.49 9.28
C LEU A 80 -0.51 -6.36 10.00
N ASN A 81 -1.62 -5.75 10.42
CA ASN A 81 -2.63 -6.41 11.27
C ASN A 81 -2.06 -6.99 12.58
N CYS A 82 -0.96 -6.41 13.10
CA CYS A 82 -0.31 -6.80 14.35
C CYS A 82 -0.75 -5.86 15.48
N THR A 83 -2.05 -5.86 15.81
CA THR A 83 -2.65 -4.92 16.76
C THR A 83 -3.16 -5.63 18.01
N LEU A 84 -3.50 -4.85 19.04
CA LEU A 84 -4.17 -5.34 20.25
C LEU A 84 -5.71 -5.32 20.14
N LEU A 85 -6.25 -5.24 18.93
CA LEU A 85 -7.68 -5.35 18.68
C LEU A 85 -8.16 -6.78 18.97
N ASN A 86 -9.40 -6.93 19.44
CA ASN A 86 -9.91 -8.21 19.93
C ASN A 86 -9.85 -9.33 18.89
N ALA A 87 -10.03 -9.02 17.58
CA ALA A 87 -9.90 -10.01 16.53
C ALA A 87 -8.50 -10.64 16.50
N ASN A 88 -7.44 -9.82 16.64
CA ASN A 88 -6.07 -10.32 16.70
C ASN A 88 -5.77 -11.02 18.03
N LEU A 89 -6.25 -10.46 19.15
CA LEU A 89 -6.09 -11.09 20.45
C LEU A 89 -6.73 -12.48 20.50
N LYS A 90 -7.84 -12.69 19.80
CA LYS A 90 -8.45 -14.02 19.66
C LYS A 90 -7.52 -15.00 18.95
N VAL A 91 -6.85 -14.58 17.86
CA VAL A 91 -5.87 -15.42 17.16
C VAL A 91 -4.73 -15.84 18.09
N TYR A 92 -4.30 -14.93 18.96
CA TYR A 92 -3.27 -15.20 19.98
C TYR A 92 -3.80 -15.87 21.25
N LYS A 93 -5.07 -16.33 21.28
CA LYS A 93 -5.73 -16.96 22.44
C LYS A 93 -5.74 -16.06 23.69
N LYS A 94 -5.73 -14.74 23.52
CA LYS A 94 -5.77 -13.73 24.60
C LYS A 94 -7.14 -13.06 24.74
N HIS A 95 -8.09 -13.38 23.86
CA HIS A 95 -9.47 -12.90 23.90
C HIS A 95 -10.42 -14.01 23.44
N ASN A 96 -11.55 -14.18 24.12
CA ASN A 96 -12.44 -15.32 23.87
C ASN A 96 -13.21 -15.21 22.55
N THR A 97 -13.82 -14.06 22.28
CA THR A 97 -14.74 -13.87 21.16
C THR A 97 -14.09 -13.19 19.96
N GLY A 98 -13.17 -12.25 20.18
CA GLY A 98 -12.61 -11.40 19.14
C GLY A 98 -13.53 -10.27 18.70
N LEU A 99 -14.65 -10.08 19.38
CA LEU A 99 -15.68 -9.12 19.02
C LEU A 99 -15.47 -7.77 19.73
N CYS A 100 -15.90 -6.70 19.06
CA CYS A 100 -16.04 -5.38 19.65
C CYS A 100 -17.13 -5.42 20.72
N THR A 101 -16.87 -4.87 21.90
CA THR A 101 -17.80 -4.88 23.03
C THR A 101 -19.11 -4.12 22.75
N THR A 102 -19.07 -3.12 21.89
CA THR A 102 -20.23 -2.26 21.58
C THR A 102 -20.99 -2.71 20.34
N CYS A 103 -20.23 -3.10 19.28
CA CYS A 103 -20.86 -3.42 17.99
C CYS A 103 -21.19 -4.90 17.85
N HIS A 104 -20.58 -5.77 18.67
CA HIS A 104 -20.68 -7.23 18.59
C HIS A 104 -20.23 -7.82 17.23
N GLU A 105 -19.42 -7.07 16.47
CA GLU A 105 -18.77 -7.49 15.25
C GLU A 105 -17.29 -7.76 15.50
N PRO A 106 -16.61 -8.56 14.64
CA PRO A 106 -15.16 -8.77 14.75
C PRO A 106 -14.41 -7.45 14.83
N GLU A 107 -13.64 -7.24 15.91
CA GLU A 107 -12.88 -5.99 16.09
C GLU A 107 -11.58 -6.02 15.30
N THR A 108 -11.73 -5.94 13.97
CA THR A 108 -10.63 -5.85 13.00
C THR A 108 -10.15 -4.42 12.84
N VAL A 109 -9.00 -4.22 12.17
CA VAL A 109 -8.51 -2.89 11.78
C VAL A 109 -9.53 -2.16 10.92
N LYS A 110 -10.20 -2.89 10.01
CA LYS A 110 -11.27 -2.33 9.18
C LYS A 110 -12.43 -1.82 10.03
N HIS A 111 -12.97 -2.67 10.90
CA HIS A 111 -14.04 -2.28 11.81
C HIS A 111 -13.65 -1.04 12.65
N PHE A 112 -12.45 -1.03 13.21
CA PHE A 112 -11.93 0.08 14.00
C PHE A 112 -11.89 1.40 13.21
N LEU A 113 -11.40 1.37 11.97
CA LEU A 113 -11.20 2.58 11.16
C LEU A 113 -12.44 3.05 10.40
N THR A 114 -13.43 2.19 10.15
CA THR A 114 -14.52 2.52 9.22
C THR A 114 -15.92 2.39 9.76
N SER A 115 -16.18 1.52 10.73
CA SER A 115 -17.56 1.16 11.11
C SER A 115 -17.84 1.07 12.62
N CYS A 116 -16.83 1.18 13.47
CA CYS A 116 -17.04 1.08 14.91
C CYS A 116 -17.86 2.24 15.47
N ARG A 117 -18.99 1.94 16.14
CA ARG A 117 -19.90 2.96 16.70
C ARG A 117 -19.24 3.82 17.77
N THR A 118 -18.27 3.29 18.52
CA THR A 118 -17.54 4.06 19.54
C THR A 118 -16.54 5.05 18.93
N ARG A 119 -16.31 4.99 17.64
CA ARG A 119 -15.31 5.80 16.89
C ARG A 119 -15.94 6.70 15.83
N THR A 120 -17.22 7.00 15.94
CA THR A 120 -17.97 7.81 14.96
C THR A 120 -17.28 9.15 14.68
N SER A 121 -16.81 9.84 15.72
CA SER A 121 -16.10 11.13 15.56
C SER A 121 -14.79 11.00 14.78
N LEU A 122 -14.01 9.92 15.00
CA LEU A 122 -12.82 9.63 14.19
C LEU A 122 -13.20 9.40 12.72
N HIS A 123 -14.24 8.61 12.47
CA HIS A 123 -14.70 8.31 11.12
C HIS A 123 -15.15 9.57 10.36
N GLU A 124 -15.85 10.47 11.04
CA GLU A 124 -16.26 11.76 10.47
C GLU A 124 -15.08 12.64 10.10
N GLN A 125 -14.06 12.71 10.98
CA GLN A 125 -12.84 13.45 10.71
C GLN A 125 -12.06 12.86 9.52
N ILE A 126 -11.95 11.53 9.44
CA ILE A 126 -11.32 10.83 8.31
C ILE A 126 -12.06 11.12 7.00
N ARG A 127 -13.40 11.00 6.97
CA ARG A 127 -14.22 11.29 5.78
C ARG A 127 -14.04 12.73 5.32
N LYS A 128 -14.04 13.67 6.27
CA LYS A 128 -13.81 15.10 5.99
C LYS A 128 -12.44 15.35 5.38
N GLU A 129 -11.39 14.69 5.91
CA GLU A 129 -10.03 14.85 5.41
C GLU A 129 -9.86 14.24 4.02
N LEU A 130 -10.40 13.06 3.78
CA LEU A 130 -10.33 12.37 2.49
C LEU A 130 -11.32 12.89 1.46
N LYS A 131 -12.30 13.71 1.89
CA LYS A 131 -13.43 14.19 1.05
C LYS A 131 -14.18 13.04 0.36
N GLN A 132 -14.33 11.92 1.05
CA GLN A 132 -14.97 10.71 0.57
C GLN A 132 -15.94 10.18 1.63
N GLU A 133 -17.12 9.72 1.20
CA GLU A 133 -18.08 9.08 2.11
C GLU A 133 -17.66 7.64 2.46
N ILE A 134 -17.12 6.93 1.49
CA ILE A 134 -16.62 5.56 1.67
C ILE A 134 -15.09 5.60 1.59
N CYS A 135 -14.46 5.27 2.70
CA CYS A 135 -13.01 5.27 2.82
C CYS A 135 -12.49 3.84 2.89
N ASP A 136 -11.60 3.46 1.99
CA ASP A 136 -10.86 2.21 2.08
C ASP A 136 -9.69 2.33 3.06
N ILE A 137 -9.26 1.21 3.64
CA ILE A 137 -8.19 1.18 4.64
C ILE A 137 -6.86 1.68 4.05
N GLY A 138 -6.59 1.38 2.79
CA GLY A 138 -5.38 1.79 2.10
C GLY A 138 -5.26 3.30 2.02
N SER A 139 -6.33 3.98 1.60
CA SER A 139 -6.41 5.45 1.55
C SER A 139 -6.28 6.08 2.94
N ILE A 140 -6.94 5.51 3.95
CA ILE A 140 -6.87 5.99 5.33
C ILE A 140 -5.43 5.89 5.87
N LEU A 141 -4.82 4.71 5.79
CA LEU A 141 -3.48 4.46 6.30
C LEU A 141 -2.38 5.06 5.40
N GLY A 142 -2.70 5.40 4.15
CA GLY A 142 -1.80 6.07 3.21
C GLY A 142 -1.68 7.59 3.45
N ASN A 143 -2.74 8.22 3.96
CA ASN A 143 -2.79 9.67 4.13
C ASN A 143 -2.12 10.11 5.45
N PRO A 144 -1.09 10.99 5.42
CA PRO A 144 -0.38 11.44 6.62
C PRO A 144 -1.29 12.13 7.67
N LYS A 145 -2.28 12.91 7.23
CA LYS A 145 -3.19 13.61 8.14
C LYS A 145 -4.16 12.63 8.82
N CYS A 146 -4.65 11.62 8.09
CA CYS A 146 -5.44 10.55 8.69
C CYS A 146 -4.63 9.75 9.71
N GLN A 147 -3.33 9.54 9.45
CA GLN A 147 -2.43 8.92 10.42
C GLN A 147 -2.29 9.74 11.70
N ASP A 148 -2.26 11.08 11.60
CA ASP A 148 -2.24 11.97 12.77
C ASP A 148 -3.53 11.85 13.58
N LEU A 149 -4.68 11.85 12.90
CA LEU A 149 -5.97 11.65 13.54
C LEU A 149 -6.03 10.30 14.28
N ILE A 150 -5.67 9.21 13.60
CA ILE A 150 -5.65 7.88 14.22
C ILE A 150 -4.75 7.84 15.46
N PHE A 151 -3.58 8.46 15.39
CA PHE A 151 -2.63 8.46 16.50
C PHE A 151 -3.14 9.21 17.74
N GLN A 152 -3.98 10.23 17.57
CA GLN A 152 -4.62 10.94 18.67
C GLN A 152 -5.68 10.09 19.41
N TRP A 153 -6.18 9.03 18.76
CA TRP A 153 -7.25 8.16 19.30
C TRP A 153 -6.74 6.84 19.89
N ILE A 154 -5.45 6.55 19.79
CA ILE A 154 -4.78 5.35 20.33
C ILE A 154 -3.90 5.72 21.52
#